data_e6eae9d8ba1a22554d81a624c687acee
#
_entry.id   e6eae9d8ba1a22554d81a624c687acee
#
_cell.length_a   1.000
_cell.length_b   1.000
_cell.length_c   1.000
_cell.angle_alpha   90.00
_cell.angle_beta   90.00
_cell.angle_gamma   90.00
#
_symmetry.space_group_name_H-M   'P 1'
#
loop_
_entity.id
_entity.type
_entity.pdbx_description
1 polymer ?
#
loop_
_entity_poly.entity_id
_entity_poly.type
_entity_poly.pdbx_seq_one_letter_code
_entity_poly.pdbx_strand_id
1 'polypeptide(L)' 'MKYYWFTFADGYSVCVRGFSKQELRVEENKHGKLQRKEEA' A
#
# COMPACT_ATOMS: atom_id res chain seq x y z
N MET A 1 -0.34 12.67 13.04
CA MET A 1 -0.77 11.66 12.08
C MET A 1 0.43 11.15 11.32
N LYS A 2 0.44 9.86 11.05
CA LYS A 2 1.58 9.24 10.38
C LYS A 2 1.21 8.83 8.96
N TYR A 3 2.18 8.94 8.07
CA TYR A 3 2.05 8.47 6.70
C TYR A 3 2.97 7.28 6.51
N TYR A 4 2.60 6.40 5.58
CA TYR A 4 3.35 5.19 5.28
C TYR A 4 3.52 5.02 3.79
N TRP A 5 4.67 4.49 3.39
CA TRP A 5 4.92 4.07 2.03
C TRP A 5 4.51 2.61 1.89
N PHE A 6 3.62 2.36 0.96
CA PHE A 6 3.20 1.00 0.63
C PHE A 6 3.75 0.65 -0.74
N THR A 7 4.50 -0.43 -0.82
CA THR A 7 5.07 -0.92 -2.08
C THR A 7 4.45 -2.26 -2.42
N PHE A 8 3.97 -2.38 -3.63
CA PHE A 8 3.26 -3.56 -4.09
C PHE A 8 4.12 -4.38 -5.05
N ALA A 9 3.67 -5.60 -5.38
CA ALA A 9 4.45 -6.57 -6.11
C ALA A 9 4.86 -6.12 -7.52
N ASP A 10 4.09 -5.21 -8.13
CA ASP A 10 4.40 -4.69 -9.46
C ASP A 10 5.38 -3.51 -9.44
N GLY A 11 5.83 -3.11 -8.26
CA GLY A 11 6.71 -1.96 -8.09
C GLY A 11 6.00 -0.65 -7.79
N TYR A 12 4.68 -0.66 -7.78
CA TYR A 12 3.90 0.53 -7.45
C TYR A 12 4.08 0.92 -5.99
N SER A 13 4.36 2.19 -5.73
CA SER A 13 4.50 2.71 -4.38
C SER A 13 3.60 3.92 -4.18
N VAL A 14 3.04 4.04 -3.00
CA VAL A 14 2.15 5.15 -2.66
C VAL A 14 2.33 5.52 -1.19
N CYS A 15 2.27 6.82 -0.91
CA CYS A 15 2.39 7.33 0.45
C CYS A 15 1.02 7.81 0.93
N VAL A 16 0.47 7.12 1.90
CA VAL A 16 -0.86 7.43 2.46
C VAL A 16 -0.86 7.17 3.96
N ARG A 17 -1.88 7.68 4.65
CA ARG A 17 -2.01 7.42 6.08
C ARG A 17 -2.27 5.96 6.39
N GLY A 18 -2.86 5.25 5.46
CA GLY A 18 -3.16 3.84 5.61
C GLY A 18 -4.30 3.45 4.70
N PHE A 19 -4.52 2.16 4.60
CA PHE A 19 -5.63 1.63 3.82
C PHE A 19 -6.57 0.88 4.75
N SER A 20 -7.89 1.03 4.51
CA SER A 20 -8.85 0.12 5.11
C SER A 20 -8.67 -1.26 4.48
N LYS A 21 -9.24 -2.29 5.09
CA LYS A 21 -9.13 -3.65 4.54
C LYS A 21 -9.64 -3.71 3.10
N GLN A 22 -10.74 -3.02 2.81
CA GLN A 22 -11.31 -3.00 1.47
C GLN A 22 -10.42 -2.27 0.48
N GLU A 23 -9.89 -1.13 0.89
CA GLU A 23 -9.00 -0.35 0.03
C GLU A 23 -7.73 -1.11 -0.29
N LEU A 24 -7.14 -1.75 0.72
CA LEU A 24 -5.94 -2.55 0.50
C LEU A 24 -6.21 -3.69 -0.47
N ARG A 25 -7.36 -4.33 -0.34
CA ARG A 25 -7.76 -5.40 -1.24
C ARG A 25 -7.85 -4.93 -2.69
N VAL A 26 -8.43 -3.75 -2.91
CA VAL A 26 -8.53 -3.18 -4.25
C VAL A 26 -7.14 -2.91 -4.82
N GLU A 27 -6.25 -2.32 -4.01
CA GLU A 27 -4.89 -2.03 -4.45
C GLU A 27 -4.12 -3.31 -4.74
N GLU A 28 -4.28 -4.32 -3.92
CA GLU A 28 -3.61 -5.60 -4.16
C GLU A 28 -4.12 -6.30 -5.42
N ASN A 29 -5.40 -6.13 -5.74
CA ASN A 29 -5.95 -6.67 -6.98
C ASN A 29 -5.38 -5.96 -8.21
N LYS A 30 -5.05 -4.68 -8.08
CA LYS A 30 -4.50 -3.90 -9.18
C LYS A 30 -2.99 -4.09 -9.34
N HIS A 31 -2.28 -4.21 -8.24
CA HIS A 31 -0.81 -4.12 -8.23
C HIS A 31 -0.12 -5.34 -7.66
N GLY A 32 -0.88 -6.34 -7.24
CA GLY A 32 -0.32 -7.52 -6.61
C GLY A 32 -0.23 -7.34 -5.09
N LYS A 33 0.33 -8.32 -4.42
CA LYS A 33 0.39 -8.32 -2.96
C LYS A 33 1.27 -7.20 -2.44
N LEU A 34 0.91 -6.67 -1.28
CA LEU A 34 1.74 -5.71 -0.57
C LEU A 34 3.06 -6.37 -0.20
N GLN A 35 4.16 -5.77 -0.64
CA GLN A 35 5.50 -6.28 -0.36
C GLN A 35 6.15 -5.58 0.81
N ARG A 36 5.90 -4.28 0.95
CA ARG A 36 6.62 -3.48 1.93
C ARG A 36 5.75 -2.35 2.45
N LYS A 37 5.90 -2.07 3.74
CA LYS A 37 5.25 -0.94 4.39
C LYS A 37 6.28 -0.26 5.26
N GLU A 38 6.52 1.02 5.00
CA GLU A 38 7.47 1.80 5.79
C GLU A 38 6.84 3.09 6.26
N GLU A 39 7.16 3.51 7.47
CA GLU A 39 6.74 4.80 7.97
C GLU A 39 7.53 5.90 7.27
N ALA A 40 6.80 6.87 6.75
CA ALA A 40 7.43 7.99 6.06
C ALA A 40 8.05 8.98 7.03
#